data_b43170d4e8150df06a1567dfead1b84b
#
_entry.id   b43170d4e8150df06a1567dfead1b84b
#
_cell.length_a   1.000
_cell.length_b   1.000
_cell.length_c   1.000
_cell.angle_alpha   90.00
_cell.angle_beta   90.00
_cell.angle_gamma   90.00
#
_symmetry.space_group_name_H-M   'P 1'
#
loop_
_entity.id
_entity.type
_entity.pdbx_description
1 polymer ?
#
loop_
_entity_poly.entity_id
_entity_poly.type
_entity_poly.pdbx_seq_one_letter_code
_entity_poly.pdbx_strand_id
1 'polypeptide(L)'
;MTPSERTSIIELIKREVIPAIGCTEPIAVALCVAKATEILGCKPHRIEAHLSANILKNAMGVGIPGTGMIGLPIAIALGALIGKSEYGLEVLKECTPDAVEAGKRMIADEAISIKLKEGITEKLYIEITASAATTASSATTASAATTASSCPQSATAIIAGGHTNFIYLSHNGEVLLDAPLKSTAEQNGNKTALTLKKVYDFATTAPLEEIEFILEAQRLNKAAAETSFKGRYGHQLGRTLKESTREMSILGNNTFSKILSYTTAACDARMAGVMVPVMSNSGSGNQGITATLPITIYAEENNKSREELIRALTLSHLTVIYIKQSLGRLSALCGCVVAATGSSCGITYLMGGGYNQISFAVQNMIATLTGMVCDGAKPSCSLKIASGVSTSLLSAILAMEEQCVSSVEGIIDNDVDKSILNLTRIGSESMNETDHAVLDIMTHKGC
;
A
#
# COMPACT_ATOMS: atom_id res chain seq x y z
N MET A 1 23.98 -4.69 -19.38
CA MET A 1 22.51 -4.93 -19.45
C MET A 1 22.05 -4.78 -20.88
N THR A 2 21.27 -5.73 -21.41
CA THR A 2 20.73 -5.69 -22.77
C THR A 2 19.55 -4.71 -22.87
N PRO A 3 19.21 -4.19 -24.08
CA PRO A 3 18.02 -3.35 -24.25
C PRO A 3 16.72 -4.04 -23.79
N SER A 4 16.56 -5.32 -24.06
CA SER A 4 15.39 -6.10 -23.65
C SER A 4 15.27 -6.20 -22.11
N GLU A 5 16.37 -6.43 -21.41
CA GLU A 5 16.37 -6.44 -19.93
C GLU A 5 16.00 -5.06 -19.37
N ARG A 6 16.51 -3.95 -19.98
CA ARG A 6 16.11 -2.60 -19.55
C ARG A 6 14.62 -2.36 -19.73
N THR A 7 14.07 -2.71 -20.89
CA THR A 7 12.64 -2.58 -21.16
C THR A 7 11.81 -3.33 -20.11
N SER A 8 12.18 -4.58 -19.80
CA SER A 8 11.47 -5.38 -18.79
C SER A 8 11.53 -4.76 -17.40
N ILE A 9 12.66 -4.13 -17.01
CA ILE A 9 12.79 -3.43 -15.73
C ILE A 9 11.93 -2.16 -15.72
N ILE A 10 11.91 -1.38 -16.81
CA ILE A 10 11.08 -0.18 -16.93
C ILE A 10 9.60 -0.52 -16.83
N GLU A 11 9.15 -1.57 -17.53
CA GLU A 11 7.77 -2.06 -17.42
C GLU A 11 7.43 -2.51 -16.00
N LEU A 12 8.36 -3.19 -15.33
CA LEU A 12 8.20 -3.58 -13.93
C LEU A 12 8.05 -2.35 -13.03
N ILE A 13 8.89 -1.33 -13.16
CA ILE A 13 8.78 -0.09 -12.37
C ILE A 13 7.43 0.58 -12.66
N LYS A 14 7.05 0.77 -13.92
CA LYS A 14 5.78 1.42 -14.31
C LYS A 14 4.55 0.67 -13.80
N ARG A 15 4.63 -0.65 -13.64
CA ARG A 15 3.55 -1.48 -13.08
C ARG A 15 3.45 -1.36 -11.57
N GLU A 16 4.58 -1.30 -10.87
CA GLU A 16 4.63 -1.33 -9.40
C GLU A 16 4.65 0.06 -8.75
N VAL A 17 5.04 1.11 -9.50
CA VAL A 17 5.10 2.50 -9.05
C VAL A 17 3.99 3.28 -9.75
N ILE A 18 2.83 3.36 -9.10
CA ILE A 18 1.60 3.94 -9.66
C ILE A 18 0.94 4.90 -8.67
N PRO A 19 0.26 5.95 -9.16
CA PRO A 19 -0.53 6.84 -8.31
C PRO A 19 -1.66 6.08 -7.58
N ALA A 20 -1.96 6.49 -6.35
CA ALA A 20 -3.06 5.97 -5.56
C ALA A 20 -3.64 7.05 -4.64
N ILE A 21 -4.95 7.03 -4.42
CA ILE A 21 -5.66 7.89 -3.47
C ILE A 21 -6.15 7.01 -2.31
N GLY A 22 -5.76 7.35 -1.08
CA GLY A 22 -6.11 6.57 0.10
C GLY A 22 -5.34 5.25 0.23
N CYS A 23 -5.87 4.34 1.07
CA CYS A 23 -5.31 3.01 1.27
C CYS A 23 -5.90 2.02 0.27
N THR A 24 -5.05 1.18 -0.31
CA THR A 24 -5.42 0.26 -1.40
C THR A 24 -6.40 -0.83 -0.95
N GLU A 25 -6.30 -1.32 0.29
CA GLU A 25 -7.13 -2.40 0.79
C GLU A 25 -8.61 -2.01 0.92
N PRO A 26 -9.00 -0.94 1.64
CA PRO A 26 -10.42 -0.55 1.69
C PRO A 26 -10.95 -0.09 0.34
N ILE A 27 -10.10 0.48 -0.51
CA ILE A 27 -10.48 0.87 -1.87
C ILE A 27 -10.73 -0.36 -2.76
N ALA A 28 -9.94 -1.43 -2.62
CA ALA A 28 -10.19 -2.70 -3.32
C ALA A 28 -11.49 -3.37 -2.84
N VAL A 29 -11.82 -3.25 -1.54
CA VAL A 29 -13.12 -3.70 -1.02
C VAL A 29 -14.25 -2.87 -1.65
N ALA A 30 -14.14 -1.53 -1.68
CA ALA A 30 -15.14 -0.67 -2.33
C ALA A 30 -15.28 -0.98 -3.83
N LEU A 31 -14.17 -1.28 -4.52
CA LEU A 31 -14.17 -1.71 -5.92
C LEU A 31 -14.93 -3.03 -6.13
N CYS A 32 -14.71 -4.00 -5.25
CA CYS A 32 -15.41 -5.28 -5.28
C CYS A 32 -16.92 -5.10 -5.05
N VAL A 33 -17.29 -4.22 -4.10
CA VAL A 33 -18.69 -3.83 -3.85
C VAL A 33 -19.31 -3.14 -5.05
N ALA A 34 -18.61 -2.18 -5.65
CA ALA A 34 -19.09 -1.48 -6.85
C ALA A 34 -19.38 -2.49 -7.97
N LYS A 35 -18.48 -3.44 -8.21
CA LYS A 35 -18.67 -4.48 -9.22
C LYS A 35 -19.87 -5.39 -8.93
N ALA A 36 -20.02 -5.85 -7.69
CA ALA A 36 -21.17 -6.66 -7.28
C ALA A 36 -22.49 -5.87 -7.45
N THR A 37 -22.49 -4.58 -7.11
CA THR A 37 -23.66 -3.70 -7.25
C THR A 37 -24.02 -3.44 -8.73
N GLU A 38 -23.03 -3.25 -9.59
CA GLU A 38 -23.22 -3.13 -11.04
C GLU A 38 -23.88 -4.38 -11.63
N ILE A 39 -23.40 -5.57 -11.22
CA ILE A 39 -23.97 -6.86 -11.66
C ILE A 39 -25.39 -7.04 -11.13
N LEU A 40 -25.65 -6.66 -9.89
CA LEU A 40 -27.01 -6.71 -9.30
C LEU A 40 -28.01 -5.80 -10.04
N GLY A 41 -27.53 -4.71 -10.64
CA GLY A 41 -28.34 -3.78 -11.43
C GLY A 41 -29.24 -2.85 -10.62
N CYS A 42 -29.17 -2.89 -9.29
CA CYS A 42 -29.93 -2.02 -8.39
C CYS A 42 -29.18 -1.76 -7.08
N LYS A 43 -29.67 -0.79 -6.29
CA LYS A 43 -29.12 -0.52 -4.97
C LYS A 43 -29.30 -1.75 -4.05
N PRO A 44 -28.25 -2.30 -3.47
CA PRO A 44 -28.37 -3.45 -2.59
C PRO A 44 -29.08 -3.07 -1.28
N HIS A 45 -29.92 -3.99 -0.79
CA HIS A 45 -30.52 -3.91 0.53
C HIS A 45 -29.56 -4.46 1.61
N ARG A 46 -28.77 -5.49 1.27
CA ARG A 46 -27.80 -6.11 2.15
C ARG A 46 -26.50 -6.39 1.41
N ILE A 47 -25.39 -6.18 2.09
CA ILE A 47 -24.04 -6.48 1.59
C ILE A 47 -23.32 -7.35 2.63
N GLU A 48 -22.83 -8.49 2.19
CA GLU A 48 -21.98 -9.36 2.99
C GLU A 48 -20.57 -9.35 2.40
N ALA A 49 -19.59 -9.02 3.25
CA ALA A 49 -18.18 -8.99 2.90
C ALA A 49 -17.44 -10.10 3.69
N HIS A 50 -16.80 -11.02 2.96
CA HIS A 50 -15.91 -12.01 3.54
C HIS A 50 -14.49 -11.71 3.09
N LEU A 51 -13.61 -11.40 4.05
CA LEU A 51 -12.29 -10.84 3.81
C LEU A 51 -11.20 -11.70 4.42
N SER A 52 -10.04 -11.79 3.74
CA SER A 52 -8.85 -12.37 4.37
C SER A 52 -8.38 -11.55 5.57
N ALA A 53 -7.64 -12.21 6.47
CA ALA A 53 -7.08 -11.58 7.66
C ALA A 53 -6.26 -10.32 7.36
N ASN A 54 -5.45 -10.34 6.29
CA ASN A 54 -4.62 -9.21 5.91
C ASN A 54 -5.43 -8.03 5.35
N ILE A 55 -6.47 -8.28 4.56
CA ILE A 55 -7.38 -7.22 4.07
C ILE A 55 -8.12 -6.60 5.26
N LEU A 56 -8.70 -7.41 6.12
CA LEU A 56 -9.42 -6.93 7.30
C LEU A 56 -8.50 -6.06 8.19
N LYS A 57 -7.34 -6.60 8.57
CA LYS A 57 -6.33 -5.91 9.38
C LYS A 57 -5.94 -4.54 8.79
N ASN A 58 -5.68 -4.48 7.48
CA ASN A 58 -5.17 -3.27 6.83
C ASN A 58 -6.26 -2.23 6.53
N ALA A 59 -7.52 -2.62 6.51
CA ALA A 59 -8.63 -1.73 6.16
C ALA A 59 -9.39 -1.17 7.37
N MET A 60 -9.24 -1.76 8.57
CA MET A 60 -10.05 -1.40 9.75
C MET A 60 -9.78 0.00 10.30
N GLY A 61 -8.53 0.47 10.28
CA GLY A 61 -8.08 1.65 11.03
C GLY A 61 -7.69 2.86 10.18
N VAL A 62 -7.94 2.86 8.88
CA VAL A 62 -7.48 3.89 7.96
C VAL A 62 -8.62 4.80 7.52
N GLY A 63 -8.31 6.10 7.33
CA GLY A 63 -9.23 7.09 6.79
C GLY A 63 -9.63 6.77 5.34
N ILE A 64 -10.92 6.87 5.05
CA ILE A 64 -11.46 6.68 3.70
C ILE A 64 -11.52 8.04 2.99
N PRO A 65 -10.97 8.13 1.77
CA PRO A 65 -10.83 9.39 1.06
C PRO A 65 -12.12 10.18 0.94
N GLY A 66 -12.06 11.47 1.30
CA GLY A 66 -13.17 12.41 1.16
C GLY A 66 -14.30 12.26 2.18
N THR A 67 -14.23 11.31 3.12
CA THR A 67 -15.34 11.00 4.04
C THR A 67 -15.19 11.60 5.43
N GLY A 68 -13.96 11.86 5.88
CA GLY A 68 -13.67 12.14 7.29
C GLY A 68 -13.91 10.95 8.22
N MET A 69 -14.20 9.76 7.69
CA MET A 69 -14.49 8.53 8.44
C MET A 69 -13.39 7.49 8.23
N ILE A 70 -13.35 6.51 9.12
CA ILE A 70 -12.38 5.41 9.11
C ILE A 70 -13.07 4.07 8.83
N GLY A 71 -12.33 3.17 8.16
CA GLY A 71 -12.62 1.75 8.12
C GLY A 71 -13.57 1.30 7.03
N LEU A 72 -13.82 0.01 7.03
CA LEU A 72 -14.53 -0.70 5.98
C LEU A 72 -16.01 -0.31 5.82
N PRO A 73 -16.80 -0.06 6.89
CA PRO A 73 -18.23 0.17 6.71
C PRO A 73 -18.54 1.29 5.72
N ILE A 74 -17.87 2.44 5.85
CA ILE A 74 -18.10 3.57 4.94
C ILE A 74 -17.53 3.32 3.54
N ALA A 75 -16.42 2.59 3.41
CA ALA A 75 -15.87 2.22 2.11
C ALA A 75 -16.84 1.29 1.34
N ILE A 76 -17.44 0.31 2.01
CA ILE A 76 -18.44 -0.60 1.46
C ILE A 76 -19.70 0.17 1.06
N ALA A 77 -20.22 1.02 1.95
CA ALA A 77 -21.41 1.83 1.66
C ALA A 77 -21.23 2.71 0.42
N LEU A 78 -20.09 3.41 0.33
CA LEU A 78 -19.79 4.26 -0.83
C LEU A 78 -19.54 3.46 -2.10
N GLY A 79 -18.90 2.30 -2.01
CA GLY A 79 -18.75 1.38 -3.14
C GLY A 79 -20.11 1.01 -3.76
N ALA A 80 -21.13 0.78 -2.93
CA ALA A 80 -22.48 0.46 -3.36
C ALA A 80 -23.28 1.68 -3.88
N LEU A 81 -23.04 2.87 -3.34
CA LEU A 81 -23.83 4.06 -3.62
C LEU A 81 -23.35 4.85 -4.84
N ILE A 82 -22.02 4.96 -4.99
CA ILE A 82 -21.39 5.82 -6.00
C ILE A 82 -20.23 5.14 -6.74
N GLY A 83 -19.82 3.96 -6.31
CA GLY A 83 -18.65 3.28 -6.89
C GLY A 83 -18.90 2.91 -8.35
N LYS A 84 -17.86 3.17 -9.20
CA LYS A 84 -17.83 2.71 -10.60
C LYS A 84 -16.61 1.83 -10.78
N SER A 85 -16.81 0.55 -11.09
CA SER A 85 -15.71 -0.42 -11.14
C SER A 85 -14.68 -0.10 -12.22
N GLU A 86 -15.06 0.63 -13.27
CA GLU A 86 -14.17 1.10 -14.33
C GLU A 86 -13.04 2.04 -13.84
N TYR A 87 -13.23 2.68 -12.68
CA TYR A 87 -12.22 3.58 -12.10
C TYR A 87 -11.12 2.83 -11.32
N GLY A 88 -11.22 1.51 -11.20
CA GLY A 88 -10.22 0.72 -10.49
C GLY A 88 -9.98 1.24 -9.06
N LEU A 89 -8.74 1.53 -8.71
CA LEU A 89 -8.39 2.04 -7.37
C LEU A 89 -8.74 3.53 -7.13
N GLU A 90 -9.43 4.17 -8.05
CA GLU A 90 -10.05 5.49 -7.88
C GLU A 90 -11.58 5.42 -7.76
N VAL A 91 -12.12 4.23 -7.43
CA VAL A 91 -13.56 3.93 -7.40
C VAL A 91 -14.41 4.91 -6.60
N LEU A 92 -13.84 5.59 -5.62
CA LEU A 92 -14.50 6.60 -4.77
C LEU A 92 -14.17 8.06 -5.15
N LYS A 93 -13.57 8.32 -6.31
CA LYS A 93 -13.15 9.69 -6.71
C LYS A 93 -14.33 10.69 -6.84
N GLU A 94 -15.55 10.21 -7.05
CA GLU A 94 -16.76 11.02 -7.13
C GLU A 94 -17.47 11.17 -5.76
N CYS A 95 -16.75 10.93 -4.63
CA CYS A 95 -17.30 11.07 -3.29
C CYS A 95 -17.76 12.51 -3.02
N THR A 96 -19.01 12.65 -2.60
CA THR A 96 -19.63 13.92 -2.20
C THR A 96 -20.12 13.86 -0.75
N PRO A 97 -20.32 15.01 -0.06
CA PRO A 97 -20.91 15.04 1.27
C PRO A 97 -22.26 14.30 1.36
N ASP A 98 -23.12 14.44 0.34
CA ASP A 98 -24.43 13.76 0.29
C ASP A 98 -24.27 12.24 0.20
N ALA A 99 -23.29 11.75 -0.57
CA ALA A 99 -22.97 10.33 -0.64
C ALA A 99 -22.48 9.81 0.71
N VAL A 100 -21.67 10.58 1.44
CA VAL A 100 -21.19 10.23 2.80
C VAL A 100 -22.38 10.12 3.76
N GLU A 101 -23.32 11.07 3.75
CA GLU A 101 -24.52 11.02 4.60
C GLU A 101 -25.42 9.84 4.23
N ALA A 102 -25.55 9.50 2.94
CA ALA A 102 -26.28 8.31 2.51
C ALA A 102 -25.56 7.02 2.98
N GLY A 103 -24.22 7.00 2.95
CA GLY A 103 -23.42 5.90 3.45
C GLY A 103 -23.57 5.70 4.96
N LYS A 104 -23.60 6.78 5.75
CA LYS A 104 -23.87 6.72 7.21
C LYS A 104 -25.24 6.10 7.49
N ARG A 105 -26.28 6.46 6.74
CA ARG A 105 -27.61 5.84 6.88
C ARG A 105 -27.54 4.34 6.59
N MET A 106 -26.89 3.94 5.51
CA MET A 106 -26.74 2.52 5.16
C MET A 106 -26.02 1.71 6.25
N ILE A 107 -25.06 2.32 6.94
CA ILE A 107 -24.37 1.71 8.09
C ILE A 107 -25.32 1.61 9.29
N ALA A 108 -26.07 2.66 9.59
CA ALA A 108 -27.03 2.71 10.70
C ALA A 108 -28.20 1.72 10.52
N ASP A 109 -28.58 1.42 9.28
CA ASP A 109 -29.60 0.44 8.92
C ASP A 109 -29.09 -1.01 8.98
N GLU A 110 -27.86 -1.25 9.47
CA GLU A 110 -27.21 -2.56 9.57
C GLU A 110 -27.19 -3.37 8.26
N ALA A 111 -27.19 -2.67 7.13
CA ALA A 111 -27.21 -3.29 5.80
C ALA A 111 -25.88 -3.97 5.42
N ILE A 112 -24.82 -3.78 6.21
CA ILE A 112 -23.44 -4.23 5.93
C ILE A 112 -22.98 -5.22 6.99
N SER A 113 -22.57 -6.42 6.56
CA SER A 113 -21.97 -7.44 7.41
C SER A 113 -20.54 -7.72 6.94
N ILE A 114 -19.58 -7.65 7.85
CA ILE A 114 -18.16 -7.89 7.56
C ILE A 114 -17.68 -9.06 8.38
N LYS A 115 -17.10 -10.08 7.72
CA LYS A 115 -16.64 -11.31 8.36
C LYS A 115 -15.25 -11.70 7.87
N LEU A 116 -14.51 -12.38 8.73
CA LEU A 116 -13.29 -13.06 8.34
C LEU A 116 -13.65 -14.27 7.45
N LYS A 117 -12.96 -14.43 6.33
CA LYS A 117 -13.04 -15.63 5.50
C LYS A 117 -12.12 -16.69 6.09
N GLU A 118 -12.70 -17.73 6.64
CA GLU A 118 -11.96 -18.87 7.19
C GLU A 118 -11.51 -19.85 6.08
N GLY A 119 -10.46 -20.63 6.36
CA GLY A 119 -10.01 -21.72 5.50
C GLY A 119 -9.29 -21.30 4.21
N ILE A 120 -8.88 -20.01 4.07
CA ILE A 120 -8.13 -19.53 2.92
C ILE A 120 -6.67 -19.25 3.29
N THR A 121 -5.76 -19.55 2.36
CA THR A 121 -4.33 -19.22 2.46
C THR A 121 -3.96 -17.94 1.74
N GLU A 122 -4.85 -17.44 0.85
CA GLU A 122 -4.63 -16.23 0.08
C GLU A 122 -4.67 -14.98 0.97
N LYS A 123 -3.55 -14.23 1.01
CA LYS A 123 -3.40 -13.03 1.85
C LYS A 123 -4.24 -11.85 1.35
N LEU A 124 -4.51 -11.79 0.05
CA LEU A 124 -5.35 -10.79 -0.57
C LEU A 124 -6.59 -11.46 -1.16
N TYR A 125 -7.67 -11.51 -0.36
CA TYR A 125 -8.95 -12.08 -0.76
C TYR A 125 -10.09 -11.21 -0.27
N ILE A 126 -11.00 -10.86 -1.18
CA ILE A 126 -12.18 -10.04 -0.95
C ILE A 126 -13.34 -10.71 -1.68
N GLU A 127 -14.36 -11.14 -0.95
CA GLU A 127 -15.60 -11.68 -1.50
C GLU A 127 -16.77 -10.85 -1.02
N ILE A 128 -17.52 -10.32 -1.96
CA ILE A 128 -18.69 -9.49 -1.70
C ILE A 128 -19.92 -10.14 -2.31
N THR A 129 -20.95 -10.30 -1.50
CA THR A 129 -22.29 -10.68 -1.94
C THR A 129 -23.25 -9.51 -1.67
N ALA A 130 -23.79 -8.95 -2.73
CA ALA A 130 -24.81 -7.89 -2.71
C ALA A 130 -26.18 -8.47 -3.03
N SER A 131 -27.19 -8.17 -2.20
CA SER A 131 -28.55 -8.70 -2.35
C SER A 131 -29.58 -7.57 -2.40
N ALA A 132 -30.56 -7.68 -3.31
CA ALA A 132 -31.71 -6.80 -3.38
C ALA A 132 -32.78 -7.18 -2.35
N ALA A 133 -33.61 -6.21 -1.97
CA ALA A 133 -34.80 -6.49 -1.16
C ALA A 133 -35.76 -7.39 -1.96
N THR A 134 -36.35 -8.38 -1.28
CA THR A 134 -37.43 -9.17 -1.85
C THR A 134 -38.63 -8.25 -2.04
N THR A 135 -38.92 -7.82 -3.26
CA THR A 135 -40.18 -7.11 -3.55
C THR A 135 -41.29 -8.14 -3.42
N ALA A 136 -41.98 -8.14 -2.29
CA ALA A 136 -43.31 -8.73 -2.21
C ALA A 136 -44.18 -7.91 -3.15
N SER A 137 -44.43 -8.44 -4.35
CA SER A 137 -45.39 -7.85 -5.27
C SER A 137 -46.76 -7.86 -4.59
N SER A 138 -47.22 -6.69 -4.12
CA SER A 138 -48.61 -6.45 -3.81
C SER A 138 -49.38 -6.31 -5.13
N ALA A 139 -49.49 -7.39 -5.88
CA ALA A 139 -50.40 -7.45 -7.03
C ALA A 139 -51.74 -8.01 -6.58
N THR A 140 -52.63 -7.12 -6.15
CA THR A 140 -54.06 -7.37 -6.13
C THR A 140 -54.59 -7.27 -7.57
N THR A 141 -54.45 -8.35 -8.36
CA THR A 141 -55.42 -8.72 -9.44
C THR A 141 -55.04 -10.11 -9.94
N ALA A 142 -55.98 -11.02 -9.79
CA ALA A 142 -55.85 -12.40 -10.25
C ALA A 142 -55.88 -12.46 -11.79
N SER A 143 -54.81 -12.96 -12.42
CA SER A 143 -54.88 -13.80 -13.65
C SER A 143 -53.46 -14.23 -14.06
N ALA A 144 -53.34 -15.50 -14.38
CA ALA A 144 -52.21 -16.20 -15.01
C ALA A 144 -50.98 -16.50 -14.12
N ALA A 145 -50.91 -17.76 -13.74
CA ALA A 145 -49.76 -18.42 -13.10
C ALA A 145 -48.54 -18.38 -14.02
N THR A 146 -47.59 -17.53 -13.66
CA THR A 146 -46.19 -17.72 -13.98
C THR A 146 -45.47 -17.71 -12.64
N THR A 147 -44.87 -18.81 -12.27
CA THR A 147 -44.12 -18.96 -11.03
C THR A 147 -42.88 -18.06 -11.06
N ALA A 148 -43.05 -16.80 -10.65
CA ALA A 148 -41.93 -15.91 -10.35
C ALA A 148 -41.26 -16.48 -9.09
N SER A 149 -40.10 -17.02 -9.26
CA SER A 149 -39.25 -17.46 -8.17
C SER A 149 -39.00 -16.30 -7.21
N SER A 150 -39.45 -16.41 -5.97
CA SER A 150 -39.29 -15.39 -4.90
C SER A 150 -37.91 -15.40 -4.26
N CYS A 151 -36.89 -15.83 -4.98
CA CYS A 151 -35.51 -15.72 -4.48
C CYS A 151 -35.03 -14.27 -4.59
N PRO A 152 -34.47 -13.70 -3.52
CA PRO A 152 -33.88 -12.36 -3.59
C PRO A 152 -32.76 -12.36 -4.64
N GLN A 153 -32.77 -11.34 -5.51
CA GLN A 153 -31.68 -11.18 -6.48
C GLN A 153 -30.36 -10.95 -5.74
N SER A 154 -29.33 -11.63 -6.18
CA SER A 154 -28.00 -11.53 -5.59
C SER A 154 -26.91 -11.51 -6.63
N ALA A 155 -25.83 -10.79 -6.34
CA ALA A 155 -24.63 -10.77 -7.15
C ALA A 155 -23.41 -10.98 -6.26
N THR A 156 -22.46 -11.78 -6.73
CA THR A 156 -21.21 -12.02 -6.02
C THR A 156 -20.03 -11.61 -6.89
N ALA A 157 -19.07 -10.89 -6.28
CA ALA A 157 -17.79 -10.56 -6.89
C ALA A 157 -16.65 -10.97 -5.96
N ILE A 158 -15.56 -11.52 -6.52
CA ILE A 158 -14.37 -11.89 -5.77
C ILE A 158 -13.14 -11.27 -6.41
N ILE A 159 -12.34 -10.57 -5.59
CA ILE A 159 -11.00 -10.11 -5.92
C ILE A 159 -9.99 -10.96 -5.13
N ALA A 160 -8.95 -11.51 -5.81
CA ALA A 160 -7.88 -12.20 -5.12
C ALA A 160 -6.53 -12.11 -5.85
N GLY A 161 -5.42 -12.21 -5.09
CA GLY A 161 -4.05 -12.17 -5.59
C GLY A 161 -3.55 -10.78 -6.02
N GLY A 162 -4.45 -9.82 -6.21
CA GLY A 162 -4.15 -8.42 -6.58
C GLY A 162 -5.35 -7.54 -6.34
N HIS A 163 -5.14 -6.24 -5.99
CA HIS A 163 -6.20 -5.33 -5.55
C HIS A 163 -7.29 -5.02 -6.60
N THR A 164 -7.05 -5.35 -7.88
CA THR A 164 -7.98 -5.13 -8.98
C THR A 164 -8.26 -6.41 -9.78
N ASN A 165 -7.77 -7.56 -9.31
CA ASN A 165 -7.87 -8.82 -10.02
C ASN A 165 -9.17 -9.55 -9.65
N PHE A 166 -10.22 -9.37 -10.45
CA PHE A 166 -11.46 -10.14 -10.32
C PHE A 166 -11.23 -11.57 -10.79
N ILE A 167 -11.53 -12.54 -9.92
CA ILE A 167 -11.42 -13.97 -10.21
C ILE A 167 -12.77 -14.67 -10.33
N TYR A 168 -13.83 -14.09 -9.75
CA TYR A 168 -15.16 -14.66 -9.80
C TYR A 168 -16.21 -13.57 -9.85
N LEU A 169 -17.21 -13.74 -10.71
CA LEU A 169 -18.41 -12.89 -10.81
C LEU A 169 -19.62 -13.78 -11.05
N SER A 170 -20.74 -13.52 -10.35
CA SER A 170 -21.99 -14.24 -10.58
C SER A 170 -23.21 -13.34 -10.36
N HIS A 171 -24.34 -13.68 -11.02
CA HIS A 171 -25.63 -13.04 -10.86
C HIS A 171 -26.71 -14.12 -10.69
N ASN A 172 -27.44 -14.12 -9.58
CA ASN A 172 -28.49 -15.10 -9.28
C ASN A 172 -28.04 -16.56 -9.42
N GLY A 173 -26.78 -16.85 -9.10
CA GLY A 173 -26.18 -18.18 -9.25
C GLY A 173 -25.62 -18.50 -10.63
N GLU A 174 -25.91 -17.67 -11.64
CA GLU A 174 -25.27 -17.79 -12.96
C GLU A 174 -23.84 -17.20 -12.88
N VAL A 175 -22.86 -17.99 -13.30
CA VAL A 175 -21.44 -17.60 -13.28
C VAL A 175 -21.12 -16.78 -14.53
N LEU A 176 -20.67 -15.54 -14.34
CA LEU A 176 -20.25 -14.63 -15.40
C LEU A 176 -18.74 -14.64 -15.65
N LEU A 177 -17.97 -14.92 -14.60
CA LEU A 177 -16.52 -15.08 -14.62
C LEU A 177 -16.12 -16.11 -13.57
N ASP A 178 -15.30 -17.07 -13.98
CA ASP A 178 -14.60 -18.01 -13.09
C ASP A 178 -13.17 -18.19 -13.61
N ALA A 179 -12.27 -17.37 -13.07
CA ALA A 179 -10.88 -17.38 -13.43
C ALA A 179 -10.07 -17.99 -12.28
N PRO A 180 -9.31 -19.07 -12.53
CA PRO A 180 -8.50 -19.68 -11.48
C PRO A 180 -7.49 -18.64 -10.96
N LEU A 181 -7.27 -18.64 -9.65
CA LEU A 181 -6.12 -17.95 -9.05
C LEU A 181 -4.87 -18.50 -9.74
N LYS A 182 -4.19 -17.64 -10.50
CA LYS A 182 -2.87 -18.00 -11.03
C LYS A 182 -1.99 -18.36 -9.84
N SER A 183 -1.42 -19.55 -9.87
CA SER A 183 -0.50 -19.97 -8.82
C SER A 183 0.62 -18.94 -8.67
N THR A 184 1.18 -18.82 -7.49
CA THR A 184 2.34 -17.92 -7.22
C THR A 184 3.48 -18.21 -8.21
N ALA A 185 3.61 -19.43 -8.69
CA ALA A 185 4.56 -19.84 -9.72
C ALA A 185 4.22 -19.25 -11.12
N GLU A 186 2.94 -19.20 -11.50
CA GLU A 186 2.48 -18.63 -12.79
C GLU A 186 2.45 -17.10 -12.77
N GLN A 187 2.19 -16.48 -11.60
CA GLN A 187 2.40 -15.05 -11.40
C GLN A 187 3.90 -14.69 -11.48
N ASN A 188 4.78 -15.63 -11.18
CA ASN A 188 6.23 -15.52 -11.26
C ASN A 188 6.81 -15.79 -12.64
N GLY A 189 6.05 -16.36 -13.58
CA GLY A 189 6.51 -16.80 -14.91
C GLY A 189 7.12 -15.72 -15.82
N ASN A 190 6.99 -14.44 -15.45
CA ASN A 190 7.64 -13.30 -16.12
C ASN A 190 8.32 -12.36 -15.13
N LYS A 191 8.78 -12.86 -13.96
CA LYS A 191 9.53 -12.02 -13.04
C LYS A 191 10.91 -11.75 -13.62
N THR A 192 11.20 -10.49 -13.93
CA THR A 192 12.56 -10.02 -14.13
C THR A 192 13.37 -10.36 -12.88
N ALA A 193 14.27 -11.35 -12.99
CA ALA A 193 15.12 -11.74 -11.86
C ALA A 193 16.05 -10.58 -11.52
N LEU A 194 15.82 -9.99 -10.35
CA LEU A 194 16.63 -8.89 -9.81
C LEU A 194 17.63 -9.43 -8.80
N THR A 195 18.78 -8.75 -8.72
CA THR A 195 19.75 -8.76 -7.63
C THR A 195 20.04 -7.31 -7.25
N LEU A 196 20.58 -7.06 -6.07
CA LEU A 196 20.95 -5.68 -5.71
C LEU A 196 21.95 -5.08 -6.70
N LYS A 197 22.88 -5.90 -7.21
CA LYS A 197 23.84 -5.47 -8.23
C LYS A 197 23.13 -5.04 -9.53
N LYS A 198 22.14 -5.82 -10.01
CA LYS A 198 21.36 -5.48 -11.21
C LYS A 198 20.55 -4.20 -11.00
N VAL A 199 19.96 -4.02 -9.82
CA VAL A 199 19.24 -2.81 -9.42
C VAL A 199 20.16 -1.59 -9.47
N TYR A 200 21.36 -1.68 -8.88
CA TYR A 200 22.36 -0.63 -8.90
C TYR A 200 22.81 -0.29 -10.32
N ASP A 201 23.20 -1.30 -11.10
CA ASP A 201 23.69 -1.09 -12.45
C ASP A 201 22.62 -0.44 -13.32
N PHE A 202 21.35 -0.88 -13.23
CA PHE A 202 20.27 -0.25 -13.96
C PHE A 202 20.10 1.23 -13.57
N ALA A 203 19.98 1.52 -12.28
CA ALA A 203 19.73 2.89 -11.82
C ALA A 203 20.85 3.87 -12.20
N THR A 204 22.11 3.39 -12.22
CA THR A 204 23.28 4.23 -12.47
C THR A 204 23.66 4.35 -13.94
N THR A 205 23.25 3.41 -14.80
CA THR A 205 23.68 3.38 -16.23
C THR A 205 22.55 3.49 -17.24
N ALA A 206 21.28 3.41 -16.83
CA ALA A 206 20.16 3.58 -17.77
C ALA A 206 20.16 4.99 -18.36
N PRO A 207 19.78 5.16 -19.66
CA PRO A 207 19.53 6.46 -20.24
C PRO A 207 18.51 7.25 -19.42
N LEU A 208 18.76 8.52 -19.17
CA LEU A 208 17.90 9.35 -18.30
C LEU A 208 16.47 9.46 -18.83
N GLU A 209 16.32 9.60 -20.13
CA GLU A 209 15.02 9.68 -20.82
C GLU A 209 14.15 8.44 -20.62
N GLU A 210 14.76 7.28 -20.35
CA GLU A 210 14.03 6.03 -20.09
C GLU A 210 13.49 5.95 -18.65
N ILE A 211 14.09 6.69 -17.70
CA ILE A 211 13.79 6.61 -16.26
C ILE A 211 13.31 7.90 -15.62
N GLU A 212 13.31 9.04 -16.35
CA GLU A 212 12.90 10.34 -15.78
C GLU A 212 11.43 10.40 -15.34
N PHE A 213 10.56 9.46 -15.80
CA PHE A 213 9.18 9.35 -15.35
C PHE A 213 9.07 9.15 -13.83
N ILE A 214 10.14 8.69 -13.17
CA ILE A 214 10.16 8.49 -11.71
C ILE A 214 9.99 9.80 -10.94
N LEU A 215 10.27 10.95 -11.56
CA LEU A 215 10.05 12.27 -10.95
C LEU A 215 8.58 12.55 -10.61
N GLU A 216 7.65 11.85 -11.23
CA GLU A 216 6.24 11.96 -10.86
C GLU A 216 6.00 11.51 -9.41
N ALA A 217 6.83 10.57 -8.90
CA ALA A 217 6.80 10.19 -7.49
C ALA A 217 7.18 11.37 -6.57
N GLN A 218 8.21 12.14 -6.94
CA GLN A 218 8.58 13.36 -6.22
C GLN A 218 7.41 14.34 -6.20
N ARG A 219 6.84 14.65 -7.35
CA ARG A 219 5.75 15.63 -7.50
C ARG A 219 4.54 15.29 -6.63
N LEU A 220 4.05 14.06 -6.72
CA LEU A 220 2.86 13.64 -6.00
C LEU A 220 3.11 13.56 -4.48
N ASN A 221 4.19 12.92 -4.07
CA ASN A 221 4.45 12.70 -2.64
C ASN A 221 4.80 14.01 -1.92
N LYS A 222 5.49 14.95 -2.59
CA LYS A 222 5.77 16.28 -2.03
C LYS A 222 4.49 17.10 -1.89
N ALA A 223 3.60 17.07 -2.88
CA ALA A 223 2.30 17.74 -2.81
C ALA A 223 1.44 17.20 -1.64
N ALA A 224 1.52 15.89 -1.37
CA ALA A 224 0.83 15.30 -0.22
C ALA A 224 1.37 15.82 1.12
N ALA A 225 2.69 15.94 1.26
CA ALA A 225 3.31 16.55 2.45
C ALA A 225 2.91 18.01 2.62
N GLU A 226 2.95 18.79 1.55
CA GLU A 226 2.57 20.21 1.55
C GLU A 226 1.09 20.41 1.90
N THR A 227 0.23 19.51 1.42
CA THR A 227 -1.19 19.50 1.81
C THR A 227 -1.35 19.21 3.30
N SER A 228 -0.57 18.27 3.83
CA SER A 228 -0.59 17.94 5.26
C SER A 228 -0.22 19.12 6.15
N PHE A 229 0.74 19.94 5.74
CA PHE A 229 1.15 21.13 6.50
C PHE A 229 0.08 22.22 6.56
N LYS A 230 -0.90 22.21 5.64
CA LYS A 230 -2.01 23.19 5.62
C LYS A 230 -3.18 22.81 6.53
N GLY A 231 -3.19 21.57 7.07
CA GLY A 231 -4.27 21.05 7.89
C GLY A 231 -3.78 20.32 9.14
N ARG A 232 -4.72 19.67 9.83
CA ARG A 232 -4.45 18.82 10.98
C ARG A 232 -4.89 17.39 10.67
N TYR A 233 -3.94 16.53 10.35
CA TYR A 233 -4.19 15.18 9.88
C TYR A 233 -3.43 14.14 10.71
N GLY A 234 -4.07 13.02 11.00
CA GLY A 234 -3.48 11.92 11.74
C GLY A 234 -2.91 12.37 13.10
N HIS A 235 -1.71 11.94 13.41
CA HIS A 235 -0.99 12.37 14.63
C HIS A 235 -0.27 13.72 14.47
N GLN A 236 -0.34 14.33 13.30
CA GLN A 236 0.33 15.61 12.99
C GLN A 236 1.86 15.55 13.20
N LEU A 237 2.46 14.34 13.09
CA LEU A 237 3.87 14.15 13.38
C LEU A 237 4.75 15.02 12.48
N GLY A 238 4.47 15.05 11.18
CA GLY A 238 5.23 15.85 10.23
C GLY A 238 5.14 17.34 10.53
N ARG A 239 3.96 17.83 10.87
CA ARG A 239 3.74 19.21 11.27
C ARG A 239 4.44 19.54 12.60
N THR A 240 4.32 18.68 13.60
CA THR A 240 4.99 18.84 14.91
C THR A 240 6.50 18.91 14.73
N LEU A 241 7.09 18.04 13.91
CA LEU A 241 8.52 18.08 13.61
C LEU A 241 8.92 19.39 12.93
N LYS A 242 8.12 19.90 12.00
CA LYS A 242 8.38 21.16 11.30
C LYS A 242 8.28 22.39 12.22
N GLU A 243 7.32 22.40 13.11
CA GLU A 243 7.07 23.52 14.03
C GLU A 243 8.03 23.52 15.23
N SER A 244 8.35 22.34 15.79
CA SER A 244 9.27 22.20 16.93
C SER A 244 10.71 22.58 16.63
N THR A 245 11.08 22.70 15.34
CA THR A 245 12.39 23.20 14.93
C THR A 245 12.59 24.69 15.28
N ARG A 246 11.56 25.39 15.78
CA ARG A 246 11.63 26.84 16.05
C ARG A 246 12.00 27.17 17.50
N GLU A 247 11.57 26.42 18.51
CA GLU A 247 11.68 26.85 19.91
C GLU A 247 12.24 25.83 20.92
N MET A 248 12.11 24.51 20.70
CA MET A 248 12.57 23.47 21.63
C MET A 248 13.17 22.26 20.91
N SER A 249 14.07 22.50 19.99
CA SER A 249 14.46 21.52 19.00
C SER A 249 15.52 20.55 19.53
N ILE A 250 15.09 19.38 19.96
CA ILE A 250 15.99 18.23 20.15
C ILE A 250 16.64 17.83 18.80
N LEU A 251 15.91 17.98 17.67
CA LEU A 251 16.40 17.58 16.35
C LEU A 251 17.06 18.71 15.55
N GLY A 252 16.86 19.98 15.92
CA GLY A 252 17.36 21.15 15.20
C GLY A 252 16.67 21.34 13.83
N ASN A 253 16.99 22.46 13.17
CA ASN A 253 16.55 22.73 11.79
C ASN A 253 17.65 22.32 10.81
N ASN A 254 17.70 21.06 10.47
CA ASN A 254 18.71 20.45 9.60
C ASN A 254 18.06 19.50 8.58
N THR A 255 18.84 18.97 7.67
CA THR A 255 18.39 18.02 6.64
C THR A 255 17.65 16.81 7.24
N PHE A 256 18.13 16.27 8.36
CA PHE A 256 17.51 15.12 9.03
C PHE A 256 16.06 15.43 9.47
N SER A 257 15.87 16.55 10.19
CA SER A 257 14.54 16.94 10.67
C SER A 257 13.56 17.28 9.53
N LYS A 258 14.06 17.88 8.44
CA LYS A 258 13.25 18.17 7.25
C LYS A 258 12.81 16.89 6.55
N ILE A 259 13.71 15.93 6.37
CA ILE A 259 13.40 14.63 5.78
C ILE A 259 12.29 13.94 6.57
N LEU A 260 12.43 13.85 7.90
CA LEU A 260 11.40 13.25 8.76
C LEU A 260 10.08 14.00 8.66
N SER A 261 10.11 15.33 8.74
CA SER A 261 8.92 16.16 8.70
C SER A 261 8.11 15.95 7.42
N TYR A 262 8.74 16.06 6.23
CA TYR A 262 8.05 15.89 4.95
C TYR A 262 7.53 14.46 4.77
N THR A 263 8.33 13.46 5.10
CA THR A 263 7.95 12.05 4.89
C THR A 263 6.77 11.65 5.80
N THR A 264 6.80 12.06 7.06
CA THR A 264 5.72 11.76 7.99
C THR A 264 4.48 12.60 7.71
N ALA A 265 4.60 13.85 7.26
CA ALA A 265 3.47 14.68 6.86
C ALA A 265 2.67 14.07 5.71
N ALA A 266 3.33 13.58 4.66
CA ALA A 266 2.65 12.89 3.57
C ALA A 266 1.88 11.64 4.06
N CYS A 267 2.46 10.89 4.98
CA CYS A 267 1.80 9.75 5.62
C CYS A 267 0.60 10.19 6.48
N ASP A 268 0.74 11.25 7.28
CA ASP A 268 -0.34 11.78 8.12
C ASP A 268 -1.57 12.13 7.26
N ALA A 269 -1.38 12.86 6.15
CA ALA A 269 -2.47 13.20 5.22
C ALA A 269 -3.11 11.94 4.61
N ARG A 270 -2.28 11.01 4.11
CA ARG A 270 -2.77 9.78 3.47
C ARG A 270 -3.57 8.91 4.44
N MET A 271 -3.06 8.70 5.64
CA MET A 271 -3.70 7.84 6.65
C MET A 271 -4.98 8.44 7.22
N ALA A 272 -5.11 9.77 7.18
CA ALA A 272 -6.34 10.47 7.54
C ALA A 272 -7.40 10.48 6.42
N GLY A 273 -7.10 9.93 5.24
CA GLY A 273 -8.06 9.89 4.12
C GLY A 273 -8.21 11.22 3.38
N VAL A 274 -7.15 12.02 3.32
CA VAL A 274 -7.15 13.25 2.50
C VAL A 274 -7.21 12.87 1.03
N MET A 275 -8.04 13.59 0.25
CA MET A 275 -8.19 13.42 -1.20
C MET A 275 -6.98 14.01 -1.94
N VAL A 276 -5.81 13.40 -1.73
CA VAL A 276 -4.56 13.76 -2.39
C VAL A 276 -3.90 12.50 -2.92
N PRO A 277 -3.52 12.47 -4.21
CA PRO A 277 -2.81 11.34 -4.76
C PRO A 277 -1.38 11.27 -4.21
N VAL A 278 -0.92 10.05 -3.96
CA VAL A 278 0.48 9.75 -3.65
C VAL A 278 1.00 8.73 -4.66
N MET A 279 2.27 8.77 -4.97
CA MET A 279 2.88 7.67 -5.71
C MET A 279 3.08 6.48 -4.77
N SER A 280 2.51 5.35 -5.12
CA SER A 280 2.69 4.09 -4.39
C SER A 280 3.91 3.32 -4.88
N ASN A 281 4.26 2.26 -4.16
CA ASN A 281 5.20 1.24 -4.62
C ASN A 281 4.72 -0.12 -4.11
N SER A 282 4.70 -1.11 -5.01
CA SER A 282 4.30 -2.50 -4.71
C SER A 282 2.97 -2.59 -3.95
N GLY A 283 2.00 -1.75 -4.33
CA GLY A 283 0.64 -1.73 -3.78
C GLY A 283 0.49 -0.95 -2.46
N SER A 284 1.49 -0.18 -2.02
CA SER A 284 1.38 0.64 -0.80
C SER A 284 1.84 2.08 -1.03
N GLY A 285 0.94 3.06 -0.77
CA GLY A 285 1.29 4.48 -0.83
C GLY A 285 2.33 4.88 0.22
N ASN A 286 2.28 4.32 1.43
CA ASN A 286 3.29 4.58 2.46
C ASN A 286 4.68 4.10 2.04
N GLN A 287 4.77 2.98 1.31
CA GLN A 287 6.05 2.54 0.74
C GLN A 287 6.55 3.51 -0.31
N GLY A 288 5.68 3.97 -1.22
CA GLY A 288 6.04 4.97 -2.21
C GLY A 288 6.48 6.30 -1.59
N ILE A 289 5.76 6.81 -0.59
CA ILE A 289 6.14 8.01 0.18
C ILE A 289 7.54 7.84 0.79
N THR A 290 7.75 6.70 1.48
CA THR A 290 9.03 6.42 2.16
C THR A 290 10.17 6.23 1.17
N ALA A 291 9.95 5.60 0.02
CA ALA A 291 10.97 5.43 -1.01
C ALA A 291 11.30 6.72 -1.77
N THR A 292 10.46 7.76 -1.66
CA THR A 292 10.59 9.01 -2.45
C THR A 292 11.11 10.17 -1.63
N LEU A 293 10.39 10.52 -0.55
CA LEU A 293 10.58 11.83 0.12
C LEU A 293 11.92 11.99 0.83
N PRO A 294 12.50 10.96 1.48
CA PRO A 294 13.82 11.10 2.06
C PRO A 294 14.88 11.51 1.04
N ILE A 295 14.82 10.91 -0.15
CA ILE A 295 15.74 11.18 -1.26
C ILE A 295 15.50 12.57 -1.84
N THR A 296 14.24 12.93 -2.06
CA THR A 296 13.85 14.24 -2.60
C THR A 296 14.35 15.36 -1.71
N ILE A 297 14.05 15.29 -0.40
CA ILE A 297 14.44 16.35 0.54
C ILE A 297 15.95 16.38 0.74
N TYR A 298 16.63 15.23 0.79
CA TYR A 298 18.08 15.17 0.85
C TYR A 298 18.73 15.85 -0.37
N ALA A 299 18.23 15.55 -1.57
CA ALA A 299 18.73 16.11 -2.82
C ALA A 299 18.55 17.65 -2.87
N GLU A 300 17.38 18.15 -2.46
CA GLU A 300 17.09 19.59 -2.40
C GLU A 300 18.00 20.32 -1.39
N GLU A 301 18.14 19.77 -0.17
CA GLU A 301 18.98 20.39 0.87
C GLU A 301 20.48 20.38 0.55
N ASN A 302 20.93 19.44 -0.29
CA ASN A 302 22.34 19.30 -0.66
C ASN A 302 22.62 19.72 -2.12
N ASN A 303 21.69 20.43 -2.78
CA ASN A 303 21.80 20.97 -4.14
C ASN A 303 22.25 19.92 -5.17
N LYS A 304 21.68 18.70 -5.07
CA LYS A 304 21.96 17.62 -6.01
C LYS A 304 21.33 17.90 -7.38
N SER A 305 22.00 17.45 -8.42
CA SER A 305 21.51 17.62 -9.79
C SER A 305 20.23 16.82 -10.05
N ARG A 306 19.50 17.21 -11.10
CA ARG A 306 18.31 16.49 -11.57
C ARG A 306 18.65 15.03 -11.93
N GLU A 307 19.80 14.79 -12.54
CA GLU A 307 20.26 13.44 -12.87
C GLU A 307 20.50 12.59 -11.61
N GLU A 308 21.24 13.12 -10.62
CA GLU A 308 21.48 12.42 -9.37
C GLU A 308 20.15 12.04 -8.68
N LEU A 309 19.19 12.97 -8.66
CA LEU A 309 17.86 12.70 -8.09
C LEU A 309 17.11 11.60 -8.83
N ILE A 310 17.06 11.62 -10.17
CA ILE A 310 16.39 10.58 -10.97
C ILE A 310 17.00 9.20 -10.69
N ARG A 311 18.33 9.11 -10.69
CA ARG A 311 19.04 7.85 -10.43
C ARG A 311 18.82 7.34 -9.01
N ALA A 312 18.87 8.23 -8.02
CA ALA A 312 18.63 7.88 -6.62
C ALA A 312 17.18 7.41 -6.36
N LEU A 313 16.19 8.08 -6.95
CA LEU A 313 14.79 7.66 -6.89
C LEU A 313 14.59 6.30 -7.57
N THR A 314 15.17 6.11 -8.75
CA THR A 314 15.10 4.83 -9.49
C THR A 314 15.71 3.70 -8.66
N LEU A 315 16.89 3.93 -8.08
CA LEU A 315 17.57 2.97 -7.21
C LEU A 315 16.70 2.59 -6.01
N SER A 316 16.15 3.58 -5.31
CA SER A 316 15.28 3.36 -4.17
C SER A 316 14.03 2.56 -4.52
N HIS A 317 13.27 3.00 -5.51
CA HIS A 317 12.03 2.36 -5.91
C HIS A 317 12.26 0.93 -6.41
N LEU A 318 13.31 0.69 -7.18
CA LEU A 318 13.62 -0.63 -7.70
C LEU A 318 14.15 -1.58 -6.60
N THR A 319 14.87 -1.06 -5.60
CA THR A 319 15.26 -1.84 -4.40
C THR A 319 14.02 -2.31 -3.63
N VAL A 320 13.03 -1.43 -3.44
CA VAL A 320 11.75 -1.81 -2.82
C VAL A 320 11.06 -2.92 -3.59
N ILE A 321 10.95 -2.78 -4.91
CA ILE A 321 10.33 -3.79 -5.78
C ILE A 321 11.09 -5.12 -5.66
N TYR A 322 12.42 -5.08 -5.68
CA TYR A 322 13.27 -6.27 -5.56
C TYR A 322 12.98 -7.04 -4.27
N ILE A 323 13.01 -6.37 -3.13
CA ILE A 323 12.73 -7.00 -1.83
C ILE A 323 11.29 -7.53 -1.80
N LYS A 324 10.33 -6.77 -2.33
CA LYS A 324 8.90 -7.17 -2.38
C LYS A 324 8.63 -8.36 -3.29
N GLN A 325 9.46 -8.63 -4.29
CA GLN A 325 9.31 -9.82 -5.12
C GLN A 325 9.40 -11.12 -4.30
N SER A 326 10.22 -11.16 -3.25
CA SER A 326 10.38 -12.32 -2.38
C SER A 326 9.49 -12.25 -1.14
N LEU A 327 9.28 -11.06 -0.57
CA LEU A 327 8.45 -10.87 0.62
C LEU A 327 6.93 -11.06 0.34
N GLY A 328 6.50 -10.77 -0.88
CA GLY A 328 5.08 -10.69 -1.23
C GLY A 328 4.44 -9.33 -0.92
N ARG A 329 3.19 -9.11 -1.42
CA ARG A 329 2.49 -7.82 -1.27
C ARG A 329 2.08 -7.53 0.17
N LEU A 330 1.55 -8.52 0.87
CA LEU A 330 1.08 -8.43 2.25
C LEU A 330 1.89 -9.36 3.17
N SER A 331 2.28 -8.85 4.34
CA SER A 331 3.04 -9.60 5.34
C SER A 331 2.87 -8.96 6.73
N ALA A 332 3.22 -9.69 7.79
CA ALA A 332 3.34 -9.14 9.13
C ALA A 332 4.58 -8.25 9.31
N LEU A 333 5.57 -8.37 8.42
CA LEU A 333 6.69 -7.42 8.38
C LEU A 333 6.21 -6.08 7.81
N CYS A 334 6.50 -5.00 8.52
CA CYS A 334 6.05 -3.67 8.09
C CYS A 334 6.69 -3.25 6.76
N GLY A 335 5.87 -2.80 5.79
CA GLY A 335 6.36 -2.29 4.51
C GLY A 335 7.30 -1.09 4.63
N CYS A 336 7.25 -0.37 5.76
CA CYS A 336 8.21 0.70 6.07
C CYS A 336 9.65 0.20 6.11
N VAL A 337 9.91 -1.02 6.62
CA VAL A 337 11.25 -1.62 6.65
C VAL A 337 11.84 -1.71 5.24
N VAL A 338 11.05 -2.27 4.32
CA VAL A 338 11.45 -2.43 2.91
C VAL A 338 11.67 -1.08 2.23
N ALA A 339 10.73 -0.16 2.41
CA ALA A 339 10.80 1.15 1.75
C ALA A 339 11.93 2.03 2.29
N ALA A 340 12.19 1.98 3.59
CA ALA A 340 13.31 2.68 4.22
C ALA A 340 14.66 2.08 3.79
N THR A 341 14.73 0.76 3.53
CA THR A 341 15.92 0.14 2.91
C THR A 341 16.16 0.70 1.51
N GLY A 342 15.11 0.87 0.70
CA GLY A 342 15.23 1.58 -0.59
C GLY A 342 15.74 3.00 -0.42
N SER A 343 15.22 3.75 0.56
CA SER A 343 15.69 5.12 0.84
C SER A 343 17.17 5.16 1.24
N SER A 344 17.63 4.21 2.06
CA SER A 344 19.04 4.16 2.46
C SER A 344 19.96 4.01 1.24
N CYS A 345 19.57 3.18 0.25
CA CYS A 345 20.29 3.04 -1.01
C CYS A 345 20.38 4.35 -1.78
N GLY A 346 19.23 5.05 -1.95
CA GLY A 346 19.18 6.31 -2.69
C GLY A 346 19.98 7.43 -2.00
N ILE A 347 19.92 7.51 -0.67
CA ILE A 347 20.67 8.48 0.12
C ILE A 347 22.18 8.19 0.05
N THR A 348 22.58 6.93 0.22
CA THR A 348 23.99 6.50 0.09
C THR A 348 24.53 6.88 -1.29
N TYR A 349 23.76 6.66 -2.37
CA TYR A 349 24.13 7.08 -3.71
C TYR A 349 24.33 8.61 -3.82
N LEU A 350 23.40 9.40 -3.26
CA LEU A 350 23.49 10.87 -3.26
C LEU A 350 24.68 11.38 -2.42
N MET A 351 25.11 10.61 -1.43
CA MET A 351 26.34 10.90 -0.65
C MET A 351 27.62 10.57 -1.43
N GLY A 352 27.50 9.95 -2.61
CA GLY A 352 28.65 9.55 -3.46
C GLY A 352 29.09 8.10 -3.25
N GLY A 353 28.30 7.30 -2.52
CA GLY A 353 28.57 5.87 -2.29
C GLY A 353 28.36 5.03 -3.55
N GLY A 354 29.24 4.04 -3.73
CA GLY A 354 29.16 3.04 -4.78
C GLY A 354 28.37 1.79 -4.33
N TYR A 355 28.47 0.73 -5.14
CA TYR A 355 27.75 -0.52 -4.88
C TYR A 355 28.07 -1.12 -3.50
N ASN A 356 29.33 -1.05 -3.05
CA ASN A 356 29.75 -1.62 -1.76
C ASN A 356 29.05 -0.88 -0.60
N GLN A 357 29.08 0.45 -0.59
CA GLN A 357 28.43 1.26 0.44
C GLN A 357 26.91 1.06 0.42
N ILE A 358 26.29 0.91 -0.75
CA ILE A 358 24.86 0.59 -0.87
C ILE A 358 24.57 -0.79 -0.28
N SER A 359 25.41 -1.80 -0.51
CA SER A 359 25.28 -3.13 0.10
C SER A 359 25.38 -3.05 1.62
N PHE A 360 26.32 -2.28 2.16
CA PHE A 360 26.46 -2.05 3.60
C PHE A 360 25.23 -1.37 4.20
N ALA A 361 24.70 -0.35 3.53
CA ALA A 361 23.48 0.31 3.97
C ALA A 361 22.29 -0.67 4.04
N VAL A 362 22.13 -1.55 3.06
CA VAL A 362 21.09 -2.59 3.06
C VAL A 362 21.27 -3.55 4.23
N GLN A 363 22.48 -4.05 4.47
CA GLN A 363 22.77 -4.97 5.57
C GLN A 363 22.51 -4.31 6.93
N ASN A 364 22.95 -3.06 7.13
CA ASN A 364 22.67 -2.27 8.33
C ASN A 364 21.16 -2.09 8.58
N MET A 365 20.39 -1.82 7.52
CA MET A 365 18.93 -1.71 7.59
C MET A 365 18.26 -3.02 8.00
N ILE A 366 18.70 -4.14 7.41
CA ILE A 366 18.15 -5.47 7.71
C ILE A 366 18.43 -5.83 9.17
N ALA A 367 19.67 -5.65 9.62
CA ALA A 367 20.07 -5.95 11.00
C ALA A 367 19.27 -5.15 12.03
N THR A 368 18.91 -3.91 11.70
CA THR A 368 18.25 -3.00 12.64
C THR A 368 16.73 -3.14 12.68
N LEU A 369 16.06 -3.32 11.52
CA LEU A 369 14.61 -3.19 11.41
C LEU A 369 13.86 -4.50 11.17
N THR A 370 14.53 -5.63 11.02
CA THR A 370 13.86 -6.93 10.91
C THR A 370 13.15 -7.26 12.21
N GLY A 371 11.84 -7.16 12.22
CA GLY A 371 11.03 -7.34 13.46
C GLY A 371 10.02 -6.21 13.68
N MET A 372 10.06 -5.14 12.89
CA MET A 372 9.01 -4.13 12.95
C MET A 372 7.69 -4.72 12.41
N VAL A 373 6.76 -4.98 13.30
CA VAL A 373 5.48 -5.61 12.98
C VAL A 373 4.53 -4.64 12.28
N CYS A 374 3.82 -5.13 11.26
CA CYS A 374 2.69 -4.45 10.62
C CYS A 374 1.38 -4.84 11.30
N ASP A 375 0.75 -3.90 11.97
CA ASP A 375 -0.55 -4.03 12.64
C ASP A 375 -1.64 -3.23 11.90
N GLY A 376 -1.60 -3.19 10.58
CA GLY A 376 -2.55 -2.55 9.70
C GLY A 376 -2.25 -1.08 9.39
N ALA A 377 -2.94 -0.54 8.37
CA ALA A 377 -2.83 0.87 7.98
C ALA A 377 -3.64 1.75 8.94
N LYS A 378 -3.00 2.80 9.48
CA LYS A 378 -3.58 3.70 10.48
C LYS A 378 -2.72 4.94 10.68
N PRO A 379 -3.23 6.01 11.34
CA PRO A 379 -2.47 7.24 11.57
C PRO A 379 -1.08 7.03 12.20
N SER A 380 -0.93 6.06 13.13
CA SER A 380 0.37 5.78 13.75
C SER A 380 1.42 5.17 12.80
N CYS A 381 1.08 4.89 11.54
CA CYS A 381 2.07 4.51 10.53
C CYS A 381 3.13 5.61 10.32
N SER A 382 2.79 6.88 10.53
CA SER A 382 3.76 7.98 10.48
C SER A 382 4.91 7.82 11.48
N LEU A 383 4.64 7.28 12.68
CA LEU A 383 5.66 6.98 13.69
C LEU A 383 6.61 5.86 13.23
N LYS A 384 6.07 4.80 12.61
CA LYS A 384 6.90 3.71 12.05
C LYS A 384 7.76 4.20 10.89
N ILE A 385 7.21 5.07 10.04
CA ILE A 385 7.95 5.72 8.95
C ILE A 385 9.08 6.58 9.51
N ALA A 386 8.82 7.38 10.55
CA ALA A 386 9.87 8.17 11.20
C ALA A 386 11.03 7.29 11.68
N SER A 387 10.73 6.16 12.35
CA SER A 387 11.75 5.20 12.80
C SER A 387 12.53 4.60 11.63
N GLY A 388 11.83 4.15 10.58
CA GLY A 388 12.48 3.57 9.40
C GLY A 388 13.37 4.57 8.67
N VAL A 389 12.89 5.79 8.47
CA VAL A 389 13.64 6.86 7.79
C VAL A 389 14.83 7.33 8.61
N SER A 390 14.69 7.43 9.93
CA SER A 390 15.82 7.72 10.81
C SER A 390 16.93 6.66 10.67
N THR A 391 16.53 5.39 10.69
CA THR A 391 17.46 4.27 10.49
C THR A 391 18.08 4.30 9.10
N SER A 392 17.33 4.70 8.05
CA SER A 392 17.88 4.76 6.68
C SER A 392 19.01 5.77 6.55
N LEU A 393 18.89 6.91 7.23
CA LEU A 393 19.93 7.95 7.26
C LEU A 393 21.16 7.47 8.05
N LEU A 394 20.96 6.87 9.22
CA LEU A 394 22.05 6.31 10.03
C LEU A 394 22.78 5.20 9.28
N SER A 395 22.05 4.31 8.62
CA SER A 395 22.61 3.22 7.82
C SER A 395 23.43 3.73 6.64
N ALA A 396 22.97 4.81 5.97
CA ALA A 396 23.70 5.44 4.89
C ALA A 396 25.00 6.10 5.39
N ILE A 397 24.94 6.82 6.53
CA ILE A 397 26.13 7.45 7.14
C ILE A 397 27.18 6.40 7.50
N LEU A 398 26.78 5.33 8.21
CA LEU A 398 27.68 4.23 8.58
C LEU A 398 28.30 3.57 7.34
N ALA A 399 27.50 3.33 6.32
CA ALA A 399 27.98 2.73 5.07
C ALA A 399 29.02 3.61 4.36
N MET A 400 28.89 4.94 4.41
CA MET A 400 29.89 5.86 3.85
C MET A 400 31.19 5.85 4.63
N GLU A 401 31.17 5.52 5.92
CA GLU A 401 32.33 5.30 6.76
C GLU A 401 32.85 3.84 6.70
N GLU A 402 32.38 3.08 5.70
CA GLU A 402 32.70 1.66 5.49
C GLU A 402 32.34 0.76 6.70
N GLN A 403 31.38 1.18 7.53
CA GLN A 403 30.89 0.40 8.65
C GLN A 403 29.65 -0.41 8.26
N CYS A 404 29.73 -1.71 8.46
CA CYS A 404 28.68 -2.66 8.13
C CYS A 404 28.54 -3.72 9.25
N VAL A 405 27.31 -4.09 9.55
CA VAL A 405 27.02 -5.25 10.40
C VAL A 405 27.57 -6.49 9.72
N SER A 406 28.36 -7.24 10.46
CA SER A 406 29.11 -8.39 9.93
C SER A 406 28.25 -9.66 9.84
N SER A 407 28.69 -10.63 9.07
CA SER A 407 28.01 -11.93 8.90
C SER A 407 28.03 -12.83 10.14
N VAL A 408 28.73 -12.45 11.20
CA VAL A 408 28.66 -13.14 12.49
C VAL A 408 27.55 -12.60 13.38
N GLU A 409 26.82 -11.58 12.93
CA GLU A 409 25.77 -10.90 13.67
C GLU A 409 24.39 -11.24 13.10
N GLY A 410 23.61 -12.00 13.86
CA GLY A 410 22.19 -12.26 13.57
C GLY A 410 21.93 -12.92 12.22
N ILE A 411 21.11 -12.28 11.39
CA ILE A 411 20.64 -12.83 10.10
C ILE A 411 21.41 -12.30 8.89
N ILE A 412 22.49 -11.57 9.11
CA ILE A 412 23.30 -10.98 8.03
C ILE A 412 24.22 -12.04 7.42
N ASP A 413 24.35 -12.02 6.10
CA ASP A 413 25.29 -12.84 5.32
C ASP A 413 26.31 -11.92 4.64
N ASN A 414 27.47 -12.43 4.27
CA ASN A 414 28.46 -11.69 3.47
C ASN A 414 27.91 -11.27 2.10
N ASP A 415 26.98 -12.05 1.58
CA ASP A 415 26.21 -11.75 0.37
C ASP A 415 24.95 -10.96 0.75
N VAL A 416 24.85 -9.73 0.27
CA VAL A 416 23.71 -8.85 0.54
C VAL A 416 22.38 -9.43 0.01
N ASP A 417 22.40 -10.13 -1.11
CA ASP A 417 21.18 -10.73 -1.66
C ASP A 417 20.69 -11.88 -0.78
N LYS A 418 21.60 -12.63 -0.13
CA LYS A 418 21.23 -13.61 0.90
C LYS A 418 20.69 -12.96 2.17
N SER A 419 21.25 -11.83 2.59
CA SER A 419 20.70 -11.05 3.72
C SER A 419 19.25 -10.60 3.42
N ILE A 420 18.98 -10.15 2.19
CA ILE A 420 17.62 -9.81 1.73
C ILE A 420 16.71 -11.05 1.76
N LEU A 421 17.19 -12.21 1.31
CA LEU A 421 16.43 -13.46 1.37
C LEU A 421 16.11 -13.88 2.81
N ASN A 422 17.05 -13.74 3.74
CA ASN A 422 16.84 -14.01 5.16
C ASN A 422 15.74 -13.11 5.75
N LEU A 423 15.78 -11.81 5.47
CA LEU A 423 14.74 -10.86 5.85
C LEU A 423 13.36 -11.28 5.28
N THR A 424 13.31 -11.58 3.98
CA THR A 424 12.06 -11.88 3.30
C THR A 424 11.47 -13.22 3.75
N ARG A 425 12.32 -14.20 4.05
CA ARG A 425 11.88 -15.48 4.61
C ARG A 425 11.23 -15.31 5.98
N ILE A 426 11.82 -14.50 6.87
CA ILE A 426 11.19 -14.18 8.15
C ILE A 426 9.82 -13.53 7.93
N GLY A 427 9.74 -12.52 7.07
CA GLY A 427 8.50 -11.79 6.85
C GLY A 427 7.40 -12.56 6.10
N SER A 428 7.76 -13.45 5.17
CA SER A 428 6.78 -14.18 4.34
C SER A 428 6.36 -15.51 4.96
N GLU A 429 7.25 -16.19 5.70
CA GLU A 429 7.03 -17.52 6.24
C GLU A 429 6.85 -17.51 7.77
N SER A 430 7.87 -17.00 8.50
CA SER A 430 7.92 -17.15 9.97
C SER A 430 6.96 -16.22 10.71
N MET A 431 6.53 -15.10 10.10
CA MET A 431 5.63 -14.15 10.74
C MET A 431 4.13 -14.40 10.46
N ASN A 432 3.74 -15.55 9.93
CA ASN A 432 2.32 -15.85 9.67
C ASN A 432 1.51 -15.92 10.98
N GLU A 433 2.03 -16.57 12.02
CA GLU A 433 1.41 -16.60 13.35
C GLU A 433 1.32 -15.18 13.97
N THR A 434 2.28 -14.32 13.68
CA THR A 434 2.25 -12.90 14.10
C THR A 434 1.07 -12.18 13.44
N ASP A 435 0.78 -12.44 12.16
CA ASP A 435 -0.40 -11.86 11.47
C ASP A 435 -1.71 -12.30 12.14
N HIS A 436 -1.83 -13.57 12.49
CA HIS A 436 -3.00 -14.11 13.22
C HIS A 436 -3.14 -13.47 14.60
N ALA A 437 -2.07 -13.44 15.38
CA ALA A 437 -2.09 -12.85 16.73
C ALA A 437 -2.44 -11.34 16.69
N VAL A 438 -1.90 -10.60 15.73
CA VAL A 438 -2.21 -9.17 15.56
C VAL A 438 -3.68 -8.97 15.23
N LEU A 439 -4.26 -9.78 14.32
CA LEU A 439 -5.67 -9.68 13.97
C LEU A 439 -6.55 -10.02 15.16
N ASP A 440 -6.23 -11.10 15.89
CA ASP A 440 -6.97 -11.49 17.09
C ASP A 440 -7.02 -10.36 18.11
N ILE A 441 -5.88 -9.77 18.44
CA ILE A 441 -5.82 -8.60 19.33
C ILE A 441 -6.67 -7.44 18.78
N MET A 442 -6.60 -7.14 17.48
CA MET A 442 -7.33 -6.02 16.88
C MET A 442 -8.84 -6.21 16.92
N THR A 443 -9.33 -7.45 16.82
CA THR A 443 -10.76 -7.77 16.78
C THR A 443 -11.38 -7.99 18.16
N HIS A 444 -10.59 -8.30 19.18
CA HIS A 444 -11.07 -8.61 20.53
C HIS A 444 -10.69 -7.56 21.58
N LYS A 445 -9.99 -6.51 21.26
CA LYS A 445 -9.76 -5.40 22.21
C LYS A 445 -11.07 -4.66 22.48
N GLY A 446 -11.42 -4.51 23.76
CA GLY A 446 -12.52 -3.65 24.17
C GLY A 446 -12.26 -2.20 23.75
N CYS A 447 -13.23 -1.54 23.13
CA CYS A 447 -13.21 -0.12 22.84
C CYS A 447 -13.83 0.65 24.00
#